data_92abd55055a8c9df3514c76c6a1df5b2
#
_entry.id   92abd55055a8c9df3514c76c6a1df5b2
#
_cell.length_a   1.000
_cell.length_b   1.000
_cell.length_c   1.000
_cell.angle_alpha   90.00
_cell.angle_beta   90.00
_cell.angle_gamma   90.00
#
_symmetry.space_group_name_H-M   'P 1'
#
loop_
_entity.id
_entity.type
_entity.pdbx_description
1 polymer ?
#
loop_
_entity_poly.entity_id
_entity_poly.type
_entity_poly.pdbx_seq_one_letter_code
_entity_poly.pdbx_strand_id
1 'polypeptide(L)'
;MEISYNLNNMHSGGKKVATIDQKKIRNFCIIAHIDHGKSTLADRIIEKTGLLTSREMQAQVLDNMELERERGITIKAQAVRIVYKANDGEEYIFNLIDTPGHVDFNYEVSRSLAACDGAILVVDAAQGVEAQTLANVYLALDHDLDVMPVINKIDLPSAEPDRVIEEIEDVIGIEATDAPRISAKVGLNIEEVLEQIVQKIPAPEGDPEAPLQALIFDSVYDSYKGVIVFCRIKEGSVRKGTNMKMMATGATAEVVEVGYFGAGQFIPCEELSAGMVGYITASLKNVKDTRVGDTITDADRPCEKPLPGYKKVQPMVYCGMYPADGSKYQDLRDALEKLQLNDAALQFEPETSIALGFGFRCGFLGLLHLEIIQERLEREYNLDLVTTAPGVVYRVHKTNGEMIELTNPSNLPEQTEIDYMEEPMVKAEIMVTSEYIGAIMDLCQERRGIYQGMEYIEETRAVLHYHLPLNEIIYDFFDALKSRSRGYASFDYEMLGYEKSELVKLDILINKEEVDALSFIVFSGNAYERGRKMCEKLKEEIPRHLFEIPIQAAIGSKIIARETVKAMRKDVLAKCYGGDISRKRKLLEKQKEGKKRMRQIGNVEIPQKAFMNVLKLDEK
;
A
#
# COMPACT_ATOMS: atom_id res chain seq x y z
N MET A 1 19.74 -39.08 19.24
CA MET A 1 18.93 -39.92 18.36
C MET A 1 18.57 -39.05 17.19
N GLU A 2 19.39 -39.15 16.14
CA GLU A 2 19.24 -38.34 14.92
C GLU A 2 18.04 -38.84 14.14
N ILE A 3 17.02 -37.98 14.01
CA ILE A 3 15.99 -38.18 12.99
C ILE A 3 16.51 -37.44 11.75
N SER A 4 17.35 -38.16 10.99
CA SER A 4 17.73 -37.74 9.65
C SER A 4 16.51 -37.90 8.75
N TYR A 5 15.88 -36.80 8.38
CA TYR A 5 14.90 -36.78 7.30
C TYR A 5 15.58 -37.25 6.01
N ASN A 6 15.14 -38.37 5.51
CA ASN A 6 15.62 -39.02 4.28
C ASN A 6 15.13 -38.25 3.05
N LEU A 7 15.65 -37.04 2.83
CA LEU A 7 15.52 -36.26 1.56
C LEU A 7 16.41 -36.84 0.43
N ASN A 8 17.20 -37.89 0.72
CA ASN A 8 18.17 -38.45 -0.22
C ASN A 8 17.69 -39.67 -1.04
N ASN A 9 16.38 -39.95 -1.09
CA ASN A 9 15.88 -41.07 -1.92
C ASN A 9 15.41 -40.63 -3.33
N MET A 10 15.81 -39.48 -3.82
CA MET A 10 15.49 -39.01 -5.18
C MET A 10 16.65 -39.05 -6.17
N HIS A 11 17.76 -39.74 -5.86
CA HIS A 11 18.82 -39.94 -6.84
C HIS A 11 19.12 -41.46 -6.97
N SER A 12 18.44 -42.11 -7.87
CA SER A 12 18.87 -43.14 -8.82
C SER A 12 17.74 -44.10 -9.21
N GLY A 13 17.48 -44.15 -10.51
CA GLY A 13 16.79 -45.28 -11.16
C GLY A 13 15.26 -45.18 -11.23
N GLY A 14 14.74 -44.67 -12.37
CA GLY A 14 13.51 -45.10 -13.02
C GLY A 14 12.21 -45.34 -12.21
N LYS A 15 12.00 -44.68 -11.08
CA LYS A 15 10.71 -44.71 -10.38
C LYS A 15 9.89 -43.49 -10.84
N LYS A 16 8.67 -43.73 -11.36
CA LYS A 16 7.65 -42.72 -11.55
C LYS A 16 7.63 -41.84 -10.31
N VAL A 17 7.93 -40.55 -10.46
CA VAL A 17 7.72 -39.56 -9.40
C VAL A 17 6.28 -39.73 -8.95
N ALA A 18 6.04 -39.90 -7.66
CA ALA A 18 4.70 -39.98 -7.12
C ALA A 18 4.00 -38.67 -7.43
N THR A 19 3.06 -38.69 -8.36
CA THR A 19 2.18 -37.54 -8.65
C THR A 19 1.51 -37.17 -7.34
N ILE A 20 1.66 -35.92 -6.93
CA ILE A 20 0.99 -35.39 -5.74
C ILE A 20 -0.52 -35.53 -5.98
N ASP A 21 -1.20 -36.21 -5.05
CA ASP A 21 -2.66 -36.35 -5.13
C ASP A 21 -3.30 -34.97 -4.93
N GLN A 22 -3.94 -34.44 -5.97
CA GLN A 22 -4.63 -33.16 -5.98
C GLN A 22 -5.65 -33.02 -4.84
N LYS A 23 -6.30 -34.14 -4.44
CA LYS A 23 -7.26 -34.17 -3.33
C LYS A 23 -6.63 -33.83 -1.98
N LYS A 24 -5.31 -33.92 -1.86
CA LYS A 24 -4.54 -33.61 -0.65
C LYS A 24 -3.91 -32.23 -0.66
N ILE A 25 -4.19 -31.41 -1.66
CA ILE A 25 -3.72 -30.03 -1.74
C ILE A 25 -4.78 -29.12 -1.10
N ARG A 26 -4.33 -28.10 -0.35
CA ARG A 26 -5.13 -27.02 0.19
C ARG A 26 -4.45 -25.70 -0.11
N ASN A 27 -5.07 -24.87 -0.93
CA ASN A 27 -4.57 -23.53 -1.29
C ASN A 27 -5.42 -22.51 -0.54
N PHE A 28 -4.83 -21.79 0.37
CA PHE A 28 -5.58 -20.84 1.20
C PHE A 28 -4.76 -19.61 1.56
N CYS A 29 -5.47 -18.57 1.88
CA CYS A 29 -4.90 -17.34 2.43
C CYS A 29 -5.44 -17.07 3.83
N ILE A 30 -4.83 -16.10 4.50
CA ILE A 30 -5.32 -15.58 5.77
C ILE A 30 -5.76 -14.15 5.55
N ILE A 31 -7.03 -13.86 5.81
CA ILE A 31 -7.62 -12.53 5.77
C ILE A 31 -7.96 -12.08 7.20
N ALA A 32 -7.70 -10.83 7.51
CA ALA A 32 -7.94 -10.27 8.84
C ALA A 32 -7.94 -8.74 8.78
N HIS A 33 -8.55 -8.12 9.77
CA HIS A 33 -8.28 -6.71 10.06
C HIS A 33 -6.85 -6.50 10.58
N ILE A 34 -6.34 -5.28 10.49
CA ILE A 34 -5.04 -4.91 11.06
C ILE A 34 -5.02 -5.25 12.55
N ASP A 35 -3.92 -5.80 13.04
CA ASP A 35 -3.72 -6.21 14.45
C ASP A 35 -4.59 -7.37 14.95
N HIS A 36 -5.44 -8.02 14.15
CA HIS A 36 -6.19 -9.21 14.57
C HIS A 36 -5.31 -10.47 14.73
N GLY A 37 -4.04 -10.41 14.30
CA GLY A 37 -3.06 -11.47 14.52
C GLY A 37 -2.83 -12.39 13.34
N LYS A 38 -3.05 -11.92 12.11
CA LYS A 38 -2.83 -12.63 10.85
C LYS A 38 -1.41 -13.23 10.75
N SER A 39 -0.37 -12.41 10.78
CA SER A 39 1.03 -12.85 10.66
C SER A 39 1.46 -13.74 11.83
N THR A 40 0.91 -13.49 13.04
CA THR A 40 1.15 -14.37 14.19
C THR A 40 0.56 -15.76 14.00
N LEU A 41 -0.64 -15.86 13.40
CA LEU A 41 -1.22 -17.17 13.08
C LEU A 41 -0.43 -17.90 12.00
N ALA A 42 0.01 -17.19 10.96
CA ALA A 42 0.87 -17.75 9.91
C ALA A 42 2.16 -18.33 10.50
N ASP A 43 2.83 -17.59 11.39
CA ASP A 43 4.01 -18.08 12.12
C ASP A 43 3.72 -19.37 12.92
N ARG A 44 2.56 -19.44 13.60
CA ARG A 44 2.17 -20.63 14.37
C ARG A 44 1.86 -21.83 13.50
N ILE A 45 1.26 -21.63 12.34
CA ILE A 45 1.04 -22.69 11.35
C ILE A 45 2.40 -23.26 10.89
N ILE A 46 3.35 -22.39 10.54
CA ILE A 46 4.71 -22.78 10.11
C ILE A 46 5.46 -23.53 11.22
N GLU A 47 5.38 -23.02 12.46
CA GLU A 47 6.01 -23.64 13.62
C GLU A 47 5.45 -25.04 13.92
N LYS A 48 4.12 -25.17 13.98
CA LYS A 48 3.43 -26.42 14.34
C LYS A 48 3.61 -27.52 13.30
N THR A 49 3.73 -27.15 12.03
CA THR A 49 3.97 -28.11 10.95
C THR A 49 5.45 -28.51 10.83
N GLY A 50 6.34 -27.87 11.59
CA GLY A 50 7.77 -28.22 11.62
C GLY A 50 8.53 -27.86 10.35
N LEU A 51 8.01 -26.93 9.54
CA LEU A 51 8.69 -26.44 8.34
C LEU A 51 10.02 -25.75 8.68
N LEU A 52 10.03 -25.02 9.80
CA LEU A 52 11.23 -24.42 10.38
C LEU A 52 11.47 -24.95 11.79
N THR A 53 12.74 -25.10 12.15
CA THR A 53 13.11 -25.45 13.52
C THR A 53 12.93 -24.23 14.43
N SER A 54 12.74 -24.46 15.74
CA SER A 54 12.60 -23.38 16.74
C SER A 54 13.81 -22.42 16.80
N ARG A 55 14.96 -22.78 16.21
CA ARG A 55 16.13 -21.89 16.11
C ARG A 55 16.10 -21.01 14.85
N GLU A 56 15.38 -21.45 13.82
CA GLU A 56 15.22 -20.72 12.56
C GLU A 56 13.99 -19.83 12.58
N MET A 57 13.05 -20.09 13.51
CA MET A 57 11.85 -19.25 13.70
C MET A 57 12.24 -17.86 14.16
N GLN A 58 11.77 -16.88 13.40
CA GLN A 58 11.78 -15.46 13.75
C GLN A 58 10.32 -14.98 13.79
N ALA A 59 10.05 -13.88 14.46
CA ALA A 59 8.73 -13.28 14.39
C ALA A 59 8.48 -12.78 12.96
N GLN A 60 7.27 -13.00 12.46
CA GLN A 60 6.86 -12.62 11.11
C GLN A 60 7.78 -13.23 10.03
N VAL A 61 7.89 -14.56 10.05
CA VAL A 61 8.78 -15.33 9.14
C VAL A 61 8.47 -15.08 7.66
N LEU A 62 7.21 -14.85 7.32
CA LEU A 62 6.78 -14.57 5.94
C LEU A 62 7.04 -13.12 5.53
N ASP A 63 7.15 -12.19 6.48
CA ASP A 63 7.46 -10.79 6.20
C ASP A 63 8.96 -10.67 5.88
N ASN A 64 9.31 -10.78 4.59
CA ASN A 64 10.71 -10.81 4.14
C ASN A 64 11.37 -9.43 4.10
N MET A 65 10.58 -8.36 4.05
CA MET A 65 11.10 -7.00 4.03
C MET A 65 11.33 -6.49 5.46
N GLU A 66 12.44 -5.79 5.68
CA GLU A 66 12.72 -5.14 6.95
C GLU A 66 11.61 -4.15 7.34
N LEU A 67 11.08 -3.46 6.35
CA LEU A 67 9.99 -2.51 6.45
C LEU A 67 8.66 -3.14 6.94
N GLU A 68 8.34 -4.36 6.50
CA GLU A 68 7.18 -5.11 6.97
C GLU A 68 7.28 -5.39 8.47
N ARG A 69 8.46 -5.84 8.92
CA ARG A 69 8.71 -6.14 10.34
C ARG A 69 8.73 -4.91 11.22
N GLU A 70 9.31 -3.80 10.75
CA GLU A 70 9.34 -2.53 11.49
C GLU A 70 7.95 -1.95 11.69
N ARG A 71 7.11 -2.02 10.65
CA ARG A 71 5.74 -1.47 10.66
C ARG A 71 4.69 -2.45 11.19
N GLY A 72 5.04 -3.73 11.31
CA GLY A 72 4.12 -4.80 11.75
C GLY A 72 3.00 -5.09 10.75
N ILE A 73 3.19 -4.80 9.45
CA ILE A 73 2.21 -5.00 8.39
C ILE A 73 2.81 -5.79 7.24
N THR A 74 2.05 -6.71 6.65
CA THR A 74 2.41 -7.36 5.40
C THR A 74 2.17 -6.39 4.25
N ILE A 75 3.19 -6.14 3.45
CA ILE A 75 3.15 -5.24 2.29
C ILE A 75 2.96 -6.06 1.02
N LYS A 76 3.72 -7.15 0.88
CA LYS A 76 3.71 -8.01 -0.30
C LYS A 76 3.24 -9.40 0.05
N ALA A 77 2.37 -9.97 -0.79
CA ALA A 77 1.92 -11.34 -0.63
C ALA A 77 3.11 -12.32 -0.70
N GLN A 78 3.16 -13.23 0.25
CA GLN A 78 4.17 -14.30 0.32
C GLN A 78 3.48 -15.66 0.26
N ALA A 79 4.04 -16.57 -0.50
CA ALA A 79 3.54 -17.94 -0.57
C ALA A 79 4.53 -18.90 0.09
N VAL A 80 4.01 -19.90 0.79
CA VAL A 80 4.81 -20.97 1.38
C VAL A 80 4.07 -22.30 1.26
N ARG A 81 4.80 -23.33 0.86
CA ARG A 81 4.31 -24.70 0.84
C ARG A 81 4.70 -25.43 2.11
N ILE A 82 3.72 -26.01 2.76
CA ILE A 82 3.84 -26.73 4.03
C ILE A 82 3.33 -28.16 3.84
N VAL A 83 3.96 -29.14 4.46
CA VAL A 83 3.45 -30.51 4.53
C VAL A 83 2.89 -30.73 5.93
N TYR A 84 1.62 -31.09 6.01
CA TYR A 84 0.94 -31.33 7.27
C TYR A 84 0.45 -32.79 7.34
N LYS A 85 0.78 -33.48 8.43
CA LYS A 85 0.26 -34.81 8.71
C LYS A 85 -0.97 -34.68 9.61
N ALA A 86 -2.14 -34.91 9.03
CA ALA A 86 -3.42 -34.80 9.71
C ALA A 86 -3.73 -35.98 10.64
N ASN A 87 -4.77 -35.82 11.46
CA ASN A 87 -5.23 -36.85 12.41
C ASN A 87 -5.78 -38.11 11.74
N ASP A 88 -6.16 -38.03 10.45
CA ASP A 88 -6.52 -39.20 9.63
C ASP A 88 -5.29 -40.06 9.24
N GLY A 89 -4.08 -39.61 9.56
CA GLY A 89 -2.82 -40.25 9.29
C GLY A 89 -2.23 -39.94 7.91
N GLU A 90 -2.93 -39.18 7.07
CA GLU A 90 -2.53 -38.80 5.72
C GLU A 90 -1.72 -37.50 5.73
N GLU A 91 -0.91 -37.29 4.68
CA GLU A 91 -0.12 -36.08 4.47
C GLU A 91 -0.82 -35.16 3.49
N TYR A 92 -1.03 -33.93 3.90
CA TYR A 92 -1.62 -32.86 3.09
C TYR A 92 -0.58 -31.81 2.73
N ILE A 93 -0.76 -31.20 1.58
CA ILE A 93 0.06 -30.08 1.10
C ILE A 93 -0.74 -28.81 1.28
N PHE A 94 -0.28 -27.93 2.13
CA PHE A 94 -0.83 -26.61 2.35
C PHE A 94 0.00 -25.59 1.58
N ASN A 95 -0.62 -24.85 0.67
CA ASN A 95 -0.05 -23.66 0.07
C ASN A 95 -0.68 -22.46 0.76
N LEU A 96 0.01 -21.94 1.75
CA LEU A 96 -0.39 -20.72 2.47
C LEU A 96 0.08 -19.51 1.67
N ILE A 97 -0.84 -18.61 1.33
CA ILE A 97 -0.55 -17.32 0.71
C ILE A 97 -0.89 -16.24 1.74
N ASP A 98 0.13 -15.60 2.31
CA ASP A 98 -0.06 -14.48 3.23
C ASP A 98 -0.41 -13.22 2.45
N THR A 99 -1.45 -12.50 2.89
CA THR A 99 -2.01 -11.34 2.18
C THR A 99 -1.81 -10.06 2.99
N PRO A 100 -1.63 -8.90 2.35
CA PRO A 100 -1.72 -7.63 3.07
C PRO A 100 -3.05 -7.46 3.79
N GLY A 101 -3.05 -6.70 4.89
CA GLY A 101 -4.28 -6.41 5.66
C GLY A 101 -4.77 -4.97 5.54
N HIS A 102 -4.09 -4.09 4.79
CA HIS A 102 -4.39 -2.67 4.71
C HIS A 102 -5.16 -2.33 3.42
N VAL A 103 -6.09 -1.37 3.50
CA VAL A 103 -6.95 -0.95 2.38
C VAL A 103 -6.16 -0.53 1.13
N ASP A 104 -5.03 0.14 1.28
CA ASP A 104 -4.17 0.55 0.16
C ASP A 104 -3.68 -0.65 -0.69
N PHE A 105 -3.68 -1.86 -0.12
CA PHE A 105 -3.21 -3.08 -0.77
C PHE A 105 -4.34 -4.04 -1.17
N ASN A 106 -5.60 -3.60 -1.20
CA ASN A 106 -6.74 -4.43 -1.62
C ASN A 106 -6.50 -5.11 -2.99
N TYR A 107 -5.72 -4.48 -3.86
CA TYR A 107 -5.33 -5.07 -5.13
C TYR A 107 -4.41 -6.30 -4.97
N GLU A 108 -3.43 -6.25 -4.06
CA GLU A 108 -2.57 -7.39 -3.72
C GLU A 108 -3.39 -8.51 -3.06
N VAL A 109 -4.35 -8.14 -2.20
CA VAL A 109 -5.30 -9.08 -1.59
C VAL A 109 -6.09 -9.82 -2.67
N SER A 110 -6.75 -9.10 -3.57
CA SER A 110 -7.55 -9.69 -4.66
C SER A 110 -6.76 -10.67 -5.54
N ARG A 111 -5.49 -10.36 -5.82
CA ARG A 111 -4.60 -11.26 -6.58
C ARG A 111 -4.31 -12.56 -5.84
N SER A 112 -4.02 -12.44 -4.56
CA SER A 112 -3.71 -13.58 -3.71
C SER A 112 -4.93 -14.49 -3.54
N LEU A 113 -6.12 -13.90 -3.36
CA LEU A 113 -7.39 -14.63 -3.28
C LEU A 113 -7.64 -15.47 -4.54
N ALA A 114 -7.41 -14.94 -5.73
CA ALA A 114 -7.61 -15.67 -6.98
C ALA A 114 -6.70 -16.91 -7.14
N ALA A 115 -5.60 -17.00 -6.37
CA ALA A 115 -4.73 -18.16 -6.34
C ALA A 115 -5.15 -19.20 -5.29
N CYS A 116 -6.14 -18.90 -4.44
CA CYS A 116 -6.63 -19.75 -3.36
C CYS A 116 -7.91 -20.52 -3.74
N ASP A 117 -8.25 -21.47 -2.91
CA ASP A 117 -9.51 -22.23 -2.94
C ASP A 117 -10.31 -21.98 -1.64
N GLY A 118 -9.69 -21.37 -0.62
CA GLY A 118 -10.36 -20.93 0.60
C GLY A 118 -9.59 -19.84 1.33
N ALA A 119 -10.26 -19.21 2.30
CA ALA A 119 -9.70 -18.14 3.12
C ALA A 119 -9.95 -18.40 4.61
N ILE A 120 -8.94 -18.20 5.43
CA ILE A 120 -9.06 -18.21 6.89
C ILE A 120 -9.35 -16.78 7.34
N LEU A 121 -10.52 -16.55 7.90
CA LEU A 121 -10.92 -15.27 8.46
C LEU A 121 -10.55 -15.20 9.94
N VAL A 122 -9.55 -14.39 10.30
CA VAL A 122 -9.14 -14.20 11.68
C VAL A 122 -9.84 -13.00 12.29
N VAL A 123 -10.60 -13.23 13.35
CA VAL A 123 -11.32 -12.18 14.09
C VAL A 123 -10.83 -12.14 15.53
N ASP A 124 -10.60 -10.93 16.05
CA ASP A 124 -10.19 -10.69 17.43
C ASP A 124 -11.36 -10.92 18.38
N ALA A 125 -11.19 -11.77 19.39
CA ALA A 125 -12.23 -12.11 20.39
C ALA A 125 -12.69 -10.90 21.24
N ALA A 126 -11.93 -9.81 21.28
CA ALA A 126 -12.27 -8.60 22.03
C ALA A 126 -12.88 -7.51 21.14
N GLN A 127 -12.35 -7.34 19.91
CA GLN A 127 -12.77 -6.28 18.98
C GLN A 127 -13.97 -6.70 18.11
N GLY A 128 -14.05 -7.99 17.71
CA GLY A 128 -15.09 -8.50 16.83
C GLY A 128 -14.89 -8.14 15.36
N VAL A 129 -15.99 -8.05 14.61
CA VAL A 129 -16.01 -7.72 13.18
C VAL A 129 -15.76 -6.23 12.97
N GLU A 130 -14.86 -5.89 12.05
CA GLU A 130 -14.53 -4.51 11.69
C GLU A 130 -14.72 -4.24 10.20
N ALA A 131 -14.69 -2.97 9.75
CA ALA A 131 -14.97 -2.60 8.36
C ALA A 131 -14.09 -3.34 7.35
N GLN A 132 -12.78 -3.45 7.60
CA GLN A 132 -11.87 -4.22 6.74
C GLN A 132 -12.14 -5.74 6.78
N THR A 133 -12.68 -6.26 7.89
CA THR A 133 -13.11 -7.66 7.97
C THR A 133 -14.18 -7.93 6.91
N LEU A 134 -15.20 -7.08 6.85
CA LEU A 134 -16.29 -7.17 5.87
C LEU A 134 -15.75 -7.04 4.43
N ALA A 135 -14.96 -6.00 4.16
CA ALA A 135 -14.37 -5.77 2.83
C ALA A 135 -13.56 -6.98 2.33
N ASN A 136 -12.72 -7.56 3.19
CA ASN A 136 -11.91 -8.73 2.86
C ASN A 136 -12.76 -9.99 2.63
N VAL A 137 -13.83 -10.17 3.40
CA VAL A 137 -14.76 -11.30 3.20
C VAL A 137 -15.51 -11.17 1.89
N TYR A 138 -16.05 -9.98 1.57
CA TYR A 138 -16.71 -9.76 0.28
C TYR A 138 -15.77 -10.01 -0.90
N LEU A 139 -14.51 -9.56 -0.80
CA LEU A 139 -13.50 -9.87 -1.82
C LEU A 139 -13.26 -11.40 -1.95
N ALA A 140 -13.24 -12.14 -0.83
CA ALA A 140 -13.10 -13.60 -0.87
C ALA A 140 -14.31 -14.28 -1.52
N LEU A 141 -15.52 -13.83 -1.19
CA LEU A 141 -16.76 -14.33 -1.79
C LEU A 141 -16.88 -14.00 -3.28
N ASP A 142 -16.41 -12.82 -3.73
CA ASP A 142 -16.34 -12.45 -5.15
C ASP A 142 -15.42 -13.36 -5.96
N HIS A 143 -14.48 -14.04 -5.29
CA HIS A 143 -13.60 -15.05 -5.88
C HIS A 143 -14.08 -16.50 -5.65
N ASP A 144 -15.31 -16.70 -5.21
CA ASP A 144 -15.92 -18.01 -4.90
C ASP A 144 -15.10 -18.83 -3.88
N LEU A 145 -14.47 -18.18 -2.88
CA LEU A 145 -13.70 -18.86 -1.86
C LEU A 145 -14.57 -19.30 -0.68
N ASP A 146 -14.30 -20.51 -0.17
CA ASP A 146 -14.82 -20.95 1.12
C ASP A 146 -14.11 -20.20 2.26
N VAL A 147 -14.89 -19.49 3.08
CA VAL A 147 -14.37 -18.68 4.19
C VAL A 147 -14.54 -19.45 5.50
N MET A 148 -13.40 -19.69 6.19
CA MET A 148 -13.34 -20.39 7.47
C MET A 148 -13.02 -19.39 8.59
N PRO A 149 -13.96 -19.06 9.49
CA PRO A 149 -13.72 -18.16 10.61
C PRO A 149 -12.85 -18.81 11.70
N VAL A 150 -11.99 -17.99 12.33
CA VAL A 150 -11.13 -18.34 13.47
C VAL A 150 -11.15 -17.20 14.48
N ILE A 151 -11.50 -17.48 15.72
CA ILE A 151 -11.58 -16.50 16.80
C ILE A 151 -10.24 -16.46 17.54
N ASN A 152 -9.51 -15.37 17.40
CA ASN A 152 -8.16 -15.20 17.97
C ASN A 152 -8.15 -14.33 19.23
N LYS A 153 -7.04 -14.36 19.95
CA LYS A 153 -6.77 -13.59 21.17
C LYS A 153 -7.69 -13.93 22.36
N ILE A 154 -8.13 -15.19 22.48
CA ILE A 154 -8.94 -15.63 23.61
C ILE A 154 -8.21 -15.56 24.97
N ASP A 155 -6.90 -15.28 24.96
CA ASP A 155 -6.08 -15.04 26.15
C ASP A 155 -6.27 -13.65 26.76
N LEU A 156 -6.94 -12.73 26.08
CA LEU A 156 -7.19 -11.39 26.59
C LEU A 156 -8.31 -11.39 27.65
N PRO A 157 -8.19 -10.60 28.73
CA PRO A 157 -9.24 -10.49 29.75
C PRO A 157 -10.58 -9.95 29.22
N SER A 158 -10.54 -9.21 28.10
CA SER A 158 -11.70 -8.63 27.42
C SER A 158 -12.27 -9.52 26.31
N ALA A 159 -11.76 -10.75 26.16
CA ALA A 159 -12.20 -11.64 25.09
C ALA A 159 -13.61 -12.16 25.35
N GLU A 160 -14.49 -12.03 24.35
CA GLU A 160 -15.87 -12.50 24.33
C GLU A 160 -16.14 -13.36 23.09
N PRO A 161 -15.55 -14.58 23.00
CA PRO A 161 -15.60 -15.37 21.78
C PRO A 161 -17.02 -15.76 21.35
N ASP A 162 -17.95 -16.01 22.30
CA ASP A 162 -19.33 -16.36 21.96
C ASP A 162 -20.07 -15.19 21.29
N ARG A 163 -19.89 -13.96 21.79
CA ARG A 163 -20.43 -12.74 21.17
C ARG A 163 -19.89 -12.54 19.75
N VAL A 164 -18.58 -12.75 19.57
CA VAL A 164 -17.95 -12.57 18.24
C VAL A 164 -18.42 -13.63 17.25
N ILE A 165 -18.72 -14.85 17.68
CA ILE A 165 -19.34 -15.88 16.84
C ILE A 165 -20.73 -15.43 16.38
N GLU A 166 -21.59 -14.98 17.29
CA GLU A 166 -22.91 -14.44 16.96
C GLU A 166 -22.80 -13.24 15.99
N GLU A 167 -21.84 -12.34 16.23
CA GLU A 167 -21.58 -11.19 15.36
C GLU A 167 -21.16 -11.60 13.94
N ILE A 168 -20.32 -12.63 13.77
CA ILE A 168 -19.94 -13.16 12.46
C ILE A 168 -21.15 -13.74 11.73
N GLU A 169 -22.00 -14.52 12.43
CA GLU A 169 -23.19 -15.13 11.85
C GLU A 169 -24.24 -14.08 11.44
N ASP A 170 -24.46 -13.08 12.29
CA ASP A 170 -25.49 -12.05 12.05
C ASP A 170 -25.04 -11.00 11.00
N VAL A 171 -23.77 -10.56 11.05
CA VAL A 171 -23.28 -9.45 10.22
C VAL A 171 -22.73 -9.94 8.88
N ILE A 172 -21.98 -11.06 8.90
CA ILE A 172 -21.35 -11.61 7.69
C ILE A 172 -22.23 -12.67 7.03
N GLY A 173 -23.01 -13.40 7.82
CA GLY A 173 -23.87 -14.49 7.33
C GLY A 173 -23.12 -15.81 7.09
N ILE A 174 -21.96 -16.00 7.73
CA ILE A 174 -21.14 -17.22 7.65
C ILE A 174 -21.28 -18.00 8.94
N GLU A 175 -21.52 -19.32 8.85
CA GLU A 175 -21.57 -20.20 10.03
C GLU A 175 -20.26 -20.19 10.79
N ALA A 176 -20.29 -19.83 12.07
CA ALA A 176 -19.11 -19.67 12.92
C ALA A 176 -19.21 -20.46 14.25
N THR A 177 -20.30 -21.19 14.48
CA THR A 177 -20.54 -21.95 15.74
C THR A 177 -19.38 -22.90 16.07
N ASP A 178 -18.77 -23.52 15.09
CA ASP A 178 -17.64 -24.45 15.24
C ASP A 178 -16.27 -23.80 14.95
N ALA A 179 -16.19 -22.47 14.90
CA ALA A 179 -14.96 -21.75 14.67
C ALA A 179 -13.90 -22.04 15.75
N PRO A 180 -12.66 -22.35 15.40
CA PRO A 180 -11.59 -22.57 16.37
C PRO A 180 -11.36 -21.32 17.21
N ARG A 181 -11.31 -21.51 18.53
CA ARG A 181 -11.04 -20.45 19.50
C ARG A 181 -9.57 -20.53 19.92
N ILE A 182 -8.76 -19.63 19.44
CA ILE A 182 -7.31 -19.71 19.55
C ILE A 182 -6.68 -18.53 20.26
N SER A 183 -5.44 -18.73 20.71
CA SER A 183 -4.50 -17.66 20.93
C SER A 183 -3.24 -17.91 20.11
N ALA A 184 -3.10 -17.22 19.01
CA ALA A 184 -1.90 -17.30 18.18
C ALA A 184 -0.65 -16.87 18.96
N LYS A 185 -0.78 -15.90 19.87
CA LYS A 185 0.32 -15.40 20.71
C LYS A 185 0.95 -16.50 21.57
N VAL A 186 0.14 -17.31 22.24
CA VAL A 186 0.61 -18.38 23.12
C VAL A 186 0.60 -19.77 22.47
N GLY A 187 0.12 -19.88 21.23
CA GLY A 187 0.09 -21.14 20.48
C GLY A 187 -1.03 -22.10 20.93
N LEU A 188 -2.12 -21.57 21.49
CA LEU A 188 -3.25 -22.36 21.99
C LEU A 188 -4.18 -22.73 20.84
N ASN A 189 -4.61 -24.01 20.76
CA ASN A 189 -5.57 -24.58 19.82
C ASN A 189 -5.22 -24.44 18.33
N ILE A 190 -3.94 -24.25 17.98
CA ILE A 190 -3.51 -24.12 16.57
C ILE A 190 -3.75 -25.43 15.79
N GLU A 191 -3.65 -26.59 16.43
CA GLU A 191 -3.91 -27.88 15.77
C GLU A 191 -5.36 -27.99 15.29
N GLU A 192 -6.31 -27.41 16.00
CA GLU A 192 -7.70 -27.38 15.58
C GLU A 192 -7.89 -26.60 14.27
N VAL A 193 -7.16 -25.48 14.10
CA VAL A 193 -7.14 -24.74 12.83
C VAL A 193 -6.61 -25.60 11.70
N LEU A 194 -5.49 -26.32 11.91
CA LEU A 194 -4.88 -27.17 10.89
C LEU A 194 -5.82 -28.31 10.46
N GLU A 195 -6.53 -28.94 11.40
CA GLU A 195 -7.52 -29.99 11.09
C GLU A 195 -8.73 -29.42 10.36
N GLN A 196 -9.20 -28.24 10.74
CA GLN A 196 -10.32 -27.60 10.04
C GLN A 196 -9.94 -27.15 8.62
N ILE A 197 -8.69 -26.76 8.35
CA ILE A 197 -8.19 -26.50 7.00
C ILE A 197 -8.36 -27.76 6.12
N VAL A 198 -7.99 -28.94 6.66
CA VAL A 198 -8.15 -30.21 5.92
C VAL A 198 -9.62 -30.49 5.60
N GLN A 199 -10.52 -30.20 6.54
CA GLN A 199 -11.94 -30.56 6.45
C GLN A 199 -12.78 -29.55 5.65
N LYS A 200 -12.55 -28.24 5.83
CA LYS A 200 -13.41 -27.18 5.30
C LYS A 200 -12.89 -26.56 4.00
N ILE A 201 -11.57 -26.47 3.83
CA ILE A 201 -11.05 -25.90 2.58
C ILE A 201 -11.06 -26.98 1.50
N PRO A 202 -11.71 -26.73 0.34
CA PRO A 202 -11.81 -27.73 -0.71
C PRO A 202 -10.44 -28.02 -1.35
N ALA A 203 -10.32 -29.22 -1.91
CA ALA A 203 -9.22 -29.55 -2.77
C ALA A 203 -9.35 -28.78 -4.10
N PRO A 204 -8.24 -28.36 -4.71
CA PRO A 204 -8.29 -27.67 -6.00
C PRO A 204 -8.88 -28.55 -7.10
N GLU A 205 -9.64 -27.93 -7.98
CA GLU A 205 -10.13 -28.54 -9.20
C GLU A 205 -9.13 -28.37 -10.37
N GLY A 206 -9.31 -29.13 -11.45
CA GLY A 206 -8.54 -29.02 -12.69
C GLY A 206 -8.08 -30.39 -13.21
N ASP A 207 -7.89 -30.47 -14.53
CA ASP A 207 -7.41 -31.69 -15.22
C ASP A 207 -5.92 -31.54 -15.60
N PRO A 208 -5.01 -32.36 -15.02
CA PRO A 208 -3.59 -32.33 -15.36
C PRO A 208 -3.26 -32.62 -16.84
N GLU A 209 -4.15 -33.30 -17.56
CA GLU A 209 -3.99 -33.65 -18.98
C GLU A 209 -4.58 -32.60 -19.94
N ALA A 210 -5.27 -31.60 -19.41
CA ALA A 210 -5.81 -30.49 -20.22
C ALA A 210 -4.68 -29.58 -20.77
N PRO A 211 -4.98 -28.70 -21.75
CA PRO A 211 -4.03 -27.64 -22.12
C PRO A 211 -3.69 -26.74 -20.94
N LEU A 212 -2.41 -26.38 -20.82
CA LEU A 212 -1.93 -25.56 -19.72
C LEU A 212 -2.69 -24.24 -19.60
N GLN A 213 -3.21 -23.97 -18.40
CA GLN A 213 -3.72 -22.68 -17.98
C GLN A 213 -3.16 -22.36 -16.59
N ALA A 214 -2.21 -21.42 -16.53
CA ALA A 214 -1.65 -20.95 -15.27
C ALA A 214 -1.93 -19.44 -15.11
N LEU A 215 -2.52 -19.07 -13.96
CA LEU A 215 -2.79 -17.69 -13.59
C LEU A 215 -1.57 -17.09 -12.93
N ILE A 216 -1.09 -15.97 -13.43
CA ILE A 216 -0.01 -15.19 -12.79
C ILE A 216 -0.63 -14.32 -11.70
N PHE A 217 -0.31 -14.60 -10.43
CA PHE A 217 -0.80 -13.77 -9.33
C PHE A 217 0.26 -12.77 -8.82
N ASP A 218 1.56 -13.04 -9.04
CA ASP A 218 2.65 -12.10 -8.74
C ASP A 218 3.87 -12.37 -9.61
N SER A 219 4.85 -11.46 -9.57
CA SER A 219 6.16 -11.64 -10.19
C SER A 219 7.24 -10.87 -9.46
N VAL A 220 8.47 -11.40 -9.51
CA VAL A 220 9.65 -10.79 -8.90
C VAL A 220 10.78 -10.76 -9.92
N TYR A 221 11.53 -9.69 -9.95
CA TYR A 221 12.77 -9.64 -10.70
C TYR A 221 13.95 -9.97 -9.79
N ASP A 222 14.67 -11.02 -10.16
CA ASP A 222 15.93 -11.43 -9.55
C ASP A 222 17.10 -11.12 -10.49
N SER A 223 18.18 -10.54 -9.97
CA SER A 223 19.33 -10.16 -10.80
C SER A 223 20.07 -11.34 -11.45
N TYR A 224 19.91 -12.55 -10.91
CA TYR A 224 20.55 -13.78 -11.39
C TYR A 224 19.62 -14.66 -12.20
N LYS A 225 18.36 -14.80 -11.75
CA LYS A 225 17.35 -15.69 -12.36
C LYS A 225 16.48 -14.97 -13.41
N GLY A 226 16.55 -13.65 -13.46
CA GLY A 226 15.65 -12.83 -14.29
C GLY A 226 14.26 -12.70 -13.69
N VAL A 227 13.22 -12.75 -14.53
CA VAL A 227 11.83 -12.70 -14.07
C VAL A 227 11.42 -14.06 -13.50
N ILE A 228 10.97 -14.06 -12.25
CA ILE A 228 10.35 -15.19 -11.58
C ILE A 228 8.85 -14.92 -11.51
N VAL A 229 8.05 -15.75 -12.15
CA VAL A 229 6.60 -15.61 -12.21
C VAL A 229 5.98 -16.53 -11.17
N PHE A 230 5.13 -15.99 -10.31
CA PHE A 230 4.35 -16.73 -9.32
C PHE A 230 3.01 -17.11 -9.92
N CYS A 231 2.70 -18.37 -9.96
CA CYS A 231 1.52 -18.84 -10.67
C CYS A 231 0.74 -19.92 -9.92
N ARG A 232 -0.56 -19.93 -10.18
CA ARG A 232 -1.47 -21.01 -9.84
C ARG A 232 -1.80 -21.78 -11.12
N ILE A 233 -1.50 -23.08 -11.14
CA ILE A 233 -1.90 -23.95 -12.24
C ILE A 233 -3.38 -24.32 -12.07
N LYS A 234 -4.22 -23.84 -12.97
CA LYS A 234 -5.65 -24.20 -12.98
C LYS A 234 -5.89 -25.47 -13.79
N GLU A 235 -5.30 -25.58 -14.98
CA GLU A 235 -5.41 -26.74 -15.87
C GLU A 235 -4.06 -27.12 -16.44
N GLY A 236 -3.89 -28.40 -16.77
CA GLY A 236 -2.67 -28.91 -17.41
C GLY A 236 -1.49 -29.01 -16.49
N SER A 237 -0.30 -29.07 -17.08
CA SER A 237 0.96 -29.13 -16.36
C SER A 237 2.07 -28.36 -17.07
N VAL A 238 3.09 -27.93 -16.33
CA VAL A 238 4.27 -27.23 -16.83
C VAL A 238 5.54 -27.82 -16.22
N ARG A 239 6.56 -27.98 -17.05
CA ARG A 239 7.87 -28.49 -16.66
C ARG A 239 8.99 -27.71 -17.34
N LYS A 240 10.20 -27.92 -16.91
CA LYS A 240 11.39 -27.40 -17.59
C LYS A 240 11.38 -27.79 -19.07
N GLY A 241 11.66 -26.84 -19.96
CA GLY A 241 11.66 -27.01 -21.41
C GLY A 241 10.31 -26.82 -22.09
N THR A 242 9.21 -26.59 -21.33
CA THR A 242 7.93 -26.21 -21.92
C THR A 242 8.07 -24.87 -22.63
N ASN A 243 7.57 -24.78 -23.85
CA ASN A 243 7.52 -23.52 -24.61
C ASN A 243 6.27 -22.74 -24.18
N MET A 244 6.42 -21.88 -23.19
CA MET A 244 5.29 -21.12 -22.65
C MET A 244 4.97 -19.91 -23.50
N LYS A 245 3.67 -19.53 -23.50
CA LYS A 245 3.14 -18.32 -24.15
C LYS A 245 2.29 -17.53 -23.15
N MET A 246 2.57 -16.24 -23.04
CA MET A 246 1.72 -15.28 -22.34
C MET A 246 0.54 -14.91 -23.24
N MET A 247 -0.70 -15.07 -22.75
CA MET A 247 -1.87 -14.87 -23.60
C MET A 247 -2.18 -13.40 -23.88
N ALA A 248 -1.95 -12.49 -22.90
CA ALA A 248 -2.23 -11.07 -23.07
C ALA A 248 -1.16 -10.34 -23.89
N THR A 249 0.13 -10.65 -23.66
CA THR A 249 1.23 -9.99 -24.36
C THR A 249 1.66 -10.71 -25.64
N GLY A 250 1.32 -12.00 -25.76
CA GLY A 250 1.76 -12.85 -26.86
C GLY A 250 3.22 -13.28 -26.81
N ALA A 251 3.94 -12.89 -25.76
CA ALA A 251 5.35 -13.24 -25.57
C ALA A 251 5.51 -14.74 -25.35
N THR A 252 6.55 -15.32 -25.96
CA THR A 252 6.89 -16.75 -25.81
C THR A 252 8.27 -16.90 -25.24
N ALA A 253 8.46 -17.90 -24.37
CA ALA A 253 9.75 -18.20 -23.79
C ALA A 253 9.82 -19.67 -23.37
N GLU A 254 11.02 -20.24 -23.36
CA GLU A 254 11.25 -21.58 -22.83
C GLU A 254 11.37 -21.50 -21.29
N VAL A 255 10.66 -22.40 -20.61
CA VAL A 255 10.72 -22.57 -19.15
C VAL A 255 12.08 -23.13 -18.75
N VAL A 256 12.80 -22.39 -17.94
CA VAL A 256 14.14 -22.75 -17.44
C VAL A 256 14.05 -23.61 -16.19
N GLU A 257 13.18 -23.22 -15.26
CA GLU A 257 12.98 -23.89 -13.98
C GLU A 257 11.53 -23.71 -13.52
N VAL A 258 10.99 -24.73 -12.89
CA VAL A 258 9.71 -24.66 -12.16
C VAL A 258 9.96 -25.13 -10.73
N GLY A 259 9.16 -24.64 -9.78
CA GLY A 259 9.32 -25.01 -8.38
C GLY A 259 8.22 -24.48 -7.49
N TYR A 260 8.36 -24.71 -6.19
CA TYR A 260 7.43 -24.25 -5.15
C TYR A 260 8.15 -23.40 -4.11
N PHE A 261 7.37 -22.75 -3.26
CA PHE A 261 7.87 -21.81 -2.26
C PHE A 261 8.19 -22.52 -0.96
N GLY A 262 9.44 -22.45 -0.49
CA GLY A 262 9.83 -22.76 0.88
C GLY A 262 9.76 -21.51 1.76
N ALA A 263 10.09 -21.64 3.04
CA ALA A 263 10.22 -20.48 3.92
C ALA A 263 11.44 -19.63 3.49
N GLY A 264 11.17 -18.53 2.82
CA GLY A 264 12.19 -17.59 2.32
C GLY A 264 13.08 -18.12 1.18
N GLN A 265 12.71 -19.20 0.50
CA GLN A 265 13.52 -19.79 -0.58
C GLN A 265 12.67 -20.43 -1.68
N PHE A 266 13.23 -20.45 -2.90
CA PHE A 266 12.66 -21.13 -4.05
C PHE A 266 13.19 -22.58 -4.14
N ILE A 267 12.29 -23.57 -4.13
CA ILE A 267 12.66 -25.00 -4.18
C ILE A 267 12.28 -25.55 -5.55
N PRO A 268 13.26 -25.94 -6.41
CA PRO A 268 12.99 -26.49 -7.71
C PRO A 268 12.24 -27.83 -7.64
N CYS A 269 11.37 -28.10 -8.60
CA CYS A 269 10.72 -29.37 -8.80
C CYS A 269 10.73 -29.77 -10.28
N GLU A 270 10.29 -30.99 -10.59
CA GLU A 270 10.27 -31.48 -11.96
C GLU A 270 9.09 -30.93 -12.76
N GLU A 271 7.94 -30.78 -12.10
CA GLU A 271 6.67 -30.42 -12.72
C GLU A 271 5.75 -29.69 -11.73
N LEU A 272 4.99 -28.74 -12.24
CA LEU A 272 3.79 -28.19 -11.59
C LEU A 272 2.57 -28.61 -12.40
N SER A 273 1.58 -29.20 -11.74
CA SER A 273 0.34 -29.70 -12.34
C SER A 273 -0.89 -28.98 -11.81
N ALA A 274 -2.05 -29.21 -12.43
CA ALA A 274 -3.32 -28.64 -12.03
C ALA A 274 -3.53 -28.72 -10.51
N GLY A 275 -3.95 -27.61 -9.91
CA GLY A 275 -4.12 -27.47 -8.48
C GLY A 275 -2.91 -26.94 -7.72
N MET A 276 -1.71 -26.92 -8.30
CA MET A 276 -0.50 -26.48 -7.60
C MET A 276 -0.29 -24.97 -7.68
N VAL A 277 0.30 -24.43 -6.62
CA VAL A 277 0.86 -23.07 -6.55
C VAL A 277 2.38 -23.19 -6.58
N GLY A 278 3.03 -22.38 -7.41
CA GLY A 278 4.48 -22.40 -7.55
C GLY A 278 5.02 -21.25 -8.37
N TYR A 279 6.28 -21.38 -8.76
CA TYR A 279 6.95 -20.39 -9.59
C TYR A 279 7.49 -20.98 -10.88
N ILE A 280 7.60 -20.10 -11.88
CA ILE A 280 8.19 -20.41 -13.18
C ILE A 280 9.27 -19.35 -13.45
N THR A 281 10.47 -19.82 -13.84
CA THR A 281 11.48 -18.93 -14.43
C THR A 281 11.60 -19.21 -15.91
N ALA A 282 11.73 -18.19 -16.70
CA ALA A 282 11.85 -18.32 -18.15
C ALA A 282 12.82 -17.28 -18.72
N SER A 283 13.34 -17.58 -19.90
CA SER A 283 14.26 -16.68 -20.62
C SER A 283 13.52 -15.50 -21.25
N LEU A 284 12.75 -14.75 -20.44
CA LEU A 284 12.07 -13.54 -20.88
C LEU A 284 13.07 -12.40 -21.04
N LYS A 285 13.04 -11.75 -22.23
CA LYS A 285 13.98 -10.68 -22.57
C LYS A 285 13.58 -9.33 -21.94
N ASN A 286 12.29 -9.10 -21.77
CA ASN A 286 11.74 -7.90 -21.17
C ASN A 286 10.79 -8.28 -20.04
N VAL A 287 10.93 -7.60 -18.93
CA VAL A 287 10.01 -7.75 -17.80
C VAL A 287 8.61 -7.24 -18.14
N LYS A 288 8.50 -6.29 -19.05
CA LYS A 288 7.20 -5.80 -19.57
C LYS A 288 6.39 -6.86 -20.32
N ASP A 289 7.02 -7.99 -20.69
CA ASP A 289 6.37 -9.13 -21.32
C ASP A 289 5.57 -9.98 -20.33
N THR A 290 5.78 -9.74 -19.02
CA THR A 290 5.05 -10.42 -17.93
C THR A 290 4.09 -9.44 -17.29
N ARG A 291 2.82 -9.79 -17.27
CA ARG A 291 1.79 -8.99 -16.56
C ARG A 291 1.12 -9.87 -15.52
N VAL A 292 1.00 -9.34 -14.33
CA VAL A 292 0.20 -9.98 -13.27
C VAL A 292 -1.26 -10.01 -13.73
N GLY A 293 -1.92 -11.18 -13.56
CA GLY A 293 -3.26 -11.43 -14.10
C GLY A 293 -3.29 -12.00 -15.50
N ASP A 294 -2.12 -12.15 -16.16
CA ASP A 294 -2.07 -12.85 -17.45
C ASP A 294 -2.16 -14.37 -17.27
N THR A 295 -2.51 -15.06 -18.33
CA THR A 295 -2.56 -16.51 -18.39
C THR A 295 -1.36 -17.04 -19.15
N ILE A 296 -0.64 -17.97 -18.53
CA ILE A 296 0.41 -18.76 -19.19
C ILE A 296 -0.23 -20.00 -19.79
N THR A 297 0.06 -20.26 -21.07
CA THR A 297 -0.31 -21.49 -21.76
C THR A 297 0.90 -22.12 -22.45
N ASP A 298 0.79 -23.37 -22.88
CA ASP A 298 1.77 -24.03 -23.73
C ASP A 298 1.62 -23.54 -25.18
N ALA A 299 2.69 -23.02 -25.78
CA ALA A 299 2.65 -22.53 -27.16
C ALA A 299 2.38 -23.63 -28.18
N ASP A 300 2.78 -24.86 -27.87
CA ASP A 300 2.59 -26.02 -28.76
C ASP A 300 1.17 -26.63 -28.64
N ARG A 301 0.53 -26.42 -27.46
CA ARG A 301 -0.86 -26.84 -27.20
C ARG A 301 -1.60 -25.76 -26.41
N PRO A 302 -1.91 -24.61 -27.05
CA PRO A 302 -2.49 -23.47 -26.35
C PRO A 302 -3.93 -23.73 -25.91
N CYS A 303 -4.31 -23.19 -24.76
CA CYS A 303 -5.69 -23.15 -24.31
C CYS A 303 -6.52 -22.17 -25.18
N GLU A 304 -7.82 -22.42 -25.26
CA GLU A 304 -8.72 -21.62 -26.11
C GLU A 304 -8.99 -20.23 -25.53
N LYS A 305 -9.12 -20.11 -24.21
CA LYS A 305 -9.49 -18.86 -23.52
C LYS A 305 -8.54 -18.56 -22.38
N PRO A 306 -8.18 -17.28 -22.17
CA PRO A 306 -7.45 -16.89 -20.98
C PRO A 306 -8.35 -17.03 -19.75
N LEU A 307 -7.72 -17.20 -18.59
CA LEU A 307 -8.38 -17.05 -17.29
C LEU A 307 -8.85 -15.61 -17.11
N PRO A 308 -9.88 -15.37 -16.27
CA PRO A 308 -10.25 -14.01 -15.90
C PRO A 308 -9.04 -13.30 -15.29
N GLY A 309 -8.61 -12.21 -15.92
CA GLY A 309 -7.51 -11.40 -15.44
C GLY A 309 -7.98 -10.41 -14.38
N TYR A 310 -7.02 -9.74 -13.73
CA TYR A 310 -7.33 -8.69 -12.76
C TYR A 310 -7.74 -7.39 -13.43
N LYS A 311 -8.61 -6.63 -12.78
CA LYS A 311 -8.91 -5.26 -13.19
C LYS A 311 -7.64 -4.42 -13.08
N LYS A 312 -7.36 -3.59 -14.09
CA LYS A 312 -6.23 -2.66 -14.04
C LYS A 312 -6.51 -1.63 -12.94
N VAL A 313 -5.64 -1.58 -11.97
CA VAL A 313 -5.73 -0.58 -10.88
C VAL A 313 -5.24 0.77 -11.38
N GLN A 314 -5.99 1.81 -11.08
CA GLN A 314 -5.61 3.19 -11.33
C GLN A 314 -5.03 3.78 -10.05
N PRO A 315 -3.87 4.45 -10.10
CA PRO A 315 -3.39 5.22 -8.97
C PRO A 315 -4.40 6.29 -8.55
N MET A 316 -4.53 6.48 -7.25
CA MET A 316 -5.43 7.47 -6.67
C MET A 316 -4.68 8.69 -6.15
N VAL A 317 -3.42 8.51 -5.75
CA VAL A 317 -2.57 9.55 -5.16
C VAL A 317 -1.37 9.76 -6.05
N TYR A 318 -1.05 11.01 -6.33
CA TYR A 318 0.09 11.40 -7.16
C TYR A 318 1.00 12.38 -6.42
N CYS A 319 2.32 12.18 -6.50
CA CYS A 319 3.29 13.16 -6.07
C CYS A 319 4.49 13.22 -7.01
N GLY A 320 5.20 14.34 -7.02
CA GLY A 320 6.50 14.44 -7.68
C GLY A 320 7.60 13.89 -6.77
N MET A 321 8.49 13.08 -7.32
CA MET A 321 9.68 12.56 -6.65
C MET A 321 10.92 13.07 -7.35
N TYR A 322 11.79 13.74 -6.62
CA TYR A 322 13.00 14.37 -7.15
C TYR A 322 14.21 13.91 -6.36
N PRO A 323 15.34 13.60 -7.00
CA PRO A 323 16.57 13.34 -6.25
C PRO A 323 17.07 14.65 -5.62
N ALA A 324 17.48 14.62 -4.36
CA ALA A 324 18.06 15.77 -3.67
C ALA A 324 19.35 16.25 -4.37
N ASP A 325 20.09 15.34 -4.96
CA ASP A 325 21.20 15.63 -5.89
C ASP A 325 20.74 15.35 -7.33
N GLY A 326 20.59 16.42 -8.12
CA GLY A 326 20.13 16.33 -9.52
C GLY A 326 21.00 15.44 -10.43
N SER A 327 22.25 15.15 -10.06
CA SER A 327 23.11 14.21 -10.78
C SER A 327 22.61 12.76 -10.71
N LYS A 328 21.78 12.42 -9.70
CA LYS A 328 21.20 11.10 -9.48
C LYS A 328 19.86 10.86 -10.20
N TYR A 329 19.46 11.71 -11.15
CA TYR A 329 18.22 11.53 -11.91
C TYR A 329 18.13 10.17 -12.60
N GLN A 330 19.24 9.72 -13.22
CA GLN A 330 19.26 8.41 -13.89
C GLN A 330 19.17 7.26 -12.90
N ASP A 331 19.83 7.38 -11.75
CA ASP A 331 19.75 6.37 -10.67
C ASP A 331 18.32 6.23 -10.15
N LEU A 332 17.60 7.35 -9.97
CA LEU A 332 16.19 7.35 -9.59
C LEU A 332 15.31 6.68 -10.64
N ARG A 333 15.55 6.97 -11.92
CA ARG A 333 14.82 6.31 -13.01
C ARG A 333 15.01 4.80 -12.98
N ASP A 334 16.25 4.35 -12.90
CA ASP A 334 16.59 2.93 -12.90
C ASP A 334 16.01 2.21 -11.66
N ALA A 335 15.97 2.89 -10.51
CA ALA A 335 15.35 2.38 -9.29
C ALA A 335 13.82 2.27 -9.42
N LEU A 336 13.15 3.30 -9.95
CA LEU A 336 11.70 3.28 -10.20
C LEU A 336 11.32 2.18 -11.22
N GLU A 337 12.10 2.03 -12.31
CA GLU A 337 11.88 0.93 -13.26
C GLU A 337 11.99 -0.44 -12.58
N LYS A 338 12.97 -0.66 -11.72
CA LYS A 338 13.12 -1.91 -10.97
C LYS A 338 11.99 -2.13 -9.97
N LEU A 339 11.58 -1.09 -9.24
CA LEU A 339 10.45 -1.21 -8.31
C LEU A 339 9.14 -1.53 -9.04
N GLN A 340 8.89 -0.89 -10.19
CA GLN A 340 7.70 -1.15 -11.02
C GLN A 340 7.58 -2.60 -11.47
N LEU A 341 8.73 -3.32 -11.59
CA LEU A 341 8.73 -4.75 -11.92
C LEU A 341 8.14 -5.61 -10.80
N ASN A 342 8.36 -5.18 -9.57
CA ASN A 342 7.91 -5.88 -8.38
C ASN A 342 6.59 -5.30 -7.82
N ASP A 343 6.14 -4.15 -8.36
CA ASP A 343 4.94 -3.44 -7.94
C ASP A 343 4.21 -2.89 -9.15
N ALA A 344 3.24 -3.64 -9.64
CA ALA A 344 2.48 -3.29 -10.84
C ALA A 344 1.53 -2.10 -10.65
N ALA A 345 1.30 -1.66 -9.40
CA ALA A 345 0.49 -0.50 -9.11
C ALA A 345 1.27 0.81 -9.24
N LEU A 346 2.60 0.77 -9.10
CA LEU A 346 3.46 1.94 -9.26
C LEU A 346 3.46 2.41 -10.72
N GLN A 347 3.06 3.66 -10.94
CA GLN A 347 3.15 4.34 -12.22
C GLN A 347 4.03 5.56 -12.08
N PHE A 348 4.84 5.87 -13.10
CA PHE A 348 5.65 7.08 -13.08
C PHE A 348 5.90 7.61 -14.49
N GLU A 349 6.03 8.91 -14.59
CA GLU A 349 6.36 9.64 -15.82
C GLU A 349 7.37 10.75 -15.52
N PRO A 350 8.24 11.12 -16.49
CA PRO A 350 9.18 12.21 -16.30
C PRO A 350 8.47 13.53 -16.00
N GLU A 351 8.99 14.26 -15.03
CA GLU A 351 8.49 15.58 -14.63
C GLU A 351 9.65 16.55 -14.43
N THR A 352 9.38 17.84 -14.60
CA THR A 352 10.36 18.90 -14.36
C THR A 352 9.74 19.97 -13.48
N SER A 353 10.41 20.31 -12.38
CA SER A 353 10.08 21.43 -11.50
C SER A 353 11.11 22.55 -11.65
N ILE A 354 10.66 23.79 -11.64
CA ILE A 354 11.54 24.97 -11.67
C ILE A 354 12.40 25.02 -10.40
N ALA A 355 11.81 24.61 -9.26
CA ALA A 355 12.49 24.63 -7.97
C ALA A 355 13.42 23.42 -7.74
N LEU A 356 13.02 22.21 -8.19
CA LEU A 356 13.66 20.94 -7.86
C LEU A 356 14.42 20.29 -9.04
N GLY A 357 14.25 20.80 -10.26
CA GLY A 357 14.89 20.25 -11.46
C GLY A 357 14.13 19.05 -12.04
N PHE A 358 14.90 18.06 -12.53
CA PHE A 358 14.34 16.86 -13.15
C PHE A 358 13.98 15.80 -12.12
N GLY A 359 12.79 15.21 -12.26
CA GLY A 359 12.26 14.16 -11.41
C GLY A 359 11.19 13.34 -12.12
N PHE A 360 10.32 12.71 -11.34
CA PHE A 360 9.23 11.89 -11.85
C PHE A 360 7.92 12.19 -11.11
N ARG A 361 6.84 12.28 -11.87
CA ARG A 361 5.49 12.23 -11.32
C ARG A 361 5.11 10.78 -11.10
N CYS A 362 4.91 10.39 -9.84
CA CYS A 362 4.61 9.03 -9.45
C CYS A 362 3.17 8.91 -8.97
N GLY A 363 2.50 7.83 -9.37
CA GLY A 363 1.15 7.48 -8.96
C GLY A 363 1.15 6.27 -8.02
N PHE A 364 0.34 6.34 -6.96
CA PHE A 364 0.27 5.38 -5.85
C PHE A 364 -1.18 5.02 -5.53
N LEU A 365 -1.39 3.88 -4.89
CA LEU A 365 -2.72 3.44 -4.43
C LEU A 365 -3.24 4.29 -3.26
N GLY A 366 -2.36 4.69 -2.36
CA GLY A 366 -2.66 5.50 -1.19
C GLY A 366 -1.38 6.08 -0.58
N LEU A 367 -1.49 6.69 0.60
CA LEU A 367 -0.32 7.27 1.29
C LEU A 367 0.63 6.21 1.82
N LEU A 368 0.14 5.14 2.39
CA LEU A 368 0.99 4.07 2.90
C LEU A 368 1.82 3.46 1.77
N HIS A 369 1.22 3.27 0.59
CA HIS A 369 1.95 2.82 -0.60
C HIS A 369 3.04 3.82 -1.00
N LEU A 370 2.75 5.13 -0.99
CA LEU A 370 3.73 6.19 -1.27
C LEU A 370 4.91 6.14 -0.30
N GLU A 371 4.63 6.07 1.02
CA GLU A 371 5.66 6.01 2.05
C GLU A 371 6.57 4.80 1.90
N ILE A 372 5.98 3.64 1.62
CA ILE A 372 6.73 2.40 1.40
C ILE A 372 7.65 2.50 0.18
N ILE A 373 7.16 3.00 -0.94
CA ILE A 373 7.98 3.19 -2.14
C ILE A 373 9.10 4.20 -1.89
N GLN A 374 8.82 5.31 -1.19
CA GLN A 374 9.83 6.29 -0.81
C GLN A 374 10.92 5.66 0.07
N GLU A 375 10.53 4.97 1.15
CA GLU A 375 11.51 4.32 2.04
C GLU A 375 12.32 3.24 1.33
N ARG A 376 11.73 2.50 0.41
CA ARG A 376 12.45 1.52 -0.42
C ARG A 376 13.47 2.18 -1.33
N LEU A 377 13.11 3.30 -1.98
CA LEU A 377 14.06 4.08 -2.80
C LEU A 377 15.23 4.61 -1.96
N GLU A 378 14.95 5.07 -0.74
CA GLU A 378 15.97 5.58 0.17
C GLU A 378 16.88 4.46 0.71
N ARG A 379 16.31 3.33 1.17
CA ARG A 379 17.05 2.24 1.83
C ARG A 379 17.70 1.26 0.86
N GLU A 380 16.96 0.78 -0.16
CA GLU A 380 17.44 -0.24 -1.08
C GLU A 380 18.36 0.34 -2.18
N TYR A 381 18.11 1.60 -2.60
CA TYR A 381 18.83 2.25 -3.68
C TYR A 381 19.71 3.43 -3.24
N ASN A 382 19.72 3.74 -1.94
CA ASN A 382 20.53 4.83 -1.33
C ASN A 382 20.31 6.18 -2.03
N LEU A 383 19.04 6.53 -2.27
CA LEU A 383 18.62 7.77 -2.89
C LEU A 383 18.05 8.72 -1.84
N ASP A 384 18.59 9.93 -1.76
CA ASP A 384 17.98 11.02 -1.00
C ASP A 384 16.92 11.69 -1.87
N LEU A 385 15.66 11.71 -1.43
CA LEU A 385 14.53 12.16 -2.22
C LEU A 385 13.87 13.40 -1.63
N VAL A 386 13.38 14.26 -2.50
CA VAL A 386 12.43 15.33 -2.19
C VAL A 386 11.10 14.98 -2.84
N THR A 387 10.05 14.86 -2.02
CA THR A 387 8.70 14.58 -2.49
C THR A 387 7.85 15.84 -2.41
N THR A 388 7.02 16.07 -3.44
CA THR A 388 6.02 17.16 -3.41
C THR A 388 4.80 16.73 -2.61
N ALA A 389 3.91 17.66 -2.31
CA ALA A 389 2.64 17.34 -1.66
C ALA A 389 1.87 16.29 -2.48
N PRO A 390 1.42 15.17 -1.87
CA PRO A 390 0.52 14.25 -2.53
C PRO A 390 -0.78 14.95 -2.92
N GLY A 391 -1.34 14.58 -4.04
CA GLY A 391 -2.60 15.10 -4.53
C GLY A 391 -3.38 14.03 -5.28
N VAL A 392 -4.64 14.32 -5.56
CA VAL A 392 -5.53 13.45 -6.33
C VAL A 392 -5.58 13.89 -7.80
N VAL A 393 -6.17 13.08 -8.66
CA VAL A 393 -6.47 13.47 -10.03
C VAL A 393 -7.73 14.31 -10.04
N TYR A 394 -7.64 15.53 -10.55
CA TYR A 394 -8.81 16.40 -10.78
C TYR A 394 -9.22 16.36 -12.24
N ARG A 395 -10.49 16.54 -12.53
CA ARG A 395 -10.98 16.76 -13.89
C ARG A 395 -11.27 18.23 -14.09
N VAL A 396 -10.63 18.82 -15.08
CA VAL A 396 -10.80 20.22 -15.44
C VAL A 396 -11.55 20.29 -16.76
N HIS A 397 -12.75 20.84 -16.71
CA HIS A 397 -13.56 21.09 -17.89
C HIS A 397 -13.28 22.51 -18.38
N LYS A 398 -12.80 22.61 -19.62
CA LYS A 398 -12.48 23.87 -20.26
C LYS A 398 -13.68 24.49 -20.96
N THR A 399 -13.68 25.79 -21.10
CA THR A 399 -14.72 26.56 -21.82
C THR A 399 -14.89 26.16 -23.29
N ASN A 400 -13.87 25.51 -23.88
CA ASN A 400 -13.93 24.96 -25.23
C ASN A 400 -14.58 23.57 -25.33
N GLY A 401 -15.01 22.99 -24.19
CA GLY A 401 -15.62 21.66 -24.11
C GLY A 401 -14.61 20.51 -23.94
N GLU A 402 -13.31 20.79 -23.88
CA GLU A 402 -12.28 19.78 -23.59
C GLU A 402 -12.25 19.45 -22.09
N MET A 403 -12.14 18.18 -21.74
CA MET A 403 -11.88 17.71 -20.37
C MET A 403 -10.44 17.20 -20.28
N ILE A 404 -9.69 17.67 -19.31
CA ILE A 404 -8.34 17.20 -19.00
C ILE A 404 -8.28 16.62 -17.60
N GLU A 405 -7.51 15.55 -17.41
CA GLU A 405 -7.16 15.01 -16.11
C GLU A 405 -5.88 15.69 -15.60
N LEU A 406 -5.98 16.29 -14.43
CA LEU A 406 -4.93 17.10 -13.82
C LEU A 406 -4.34 16.36 -12.62
N THR A 407 -3.11 15.88 -12.76
CA THR A 407 -2.32 15.25 -11.70
C THR A 407 -1.33 16.20 -11.04
N ASN A 408 -0.85 17.21 -11.78
CA ASN A 408 0.10 18.22 -11.30
C ASN A 408 -0.56 19.59 -11.25
N PRO A 409 -0.66 20.25 -10.06
CA PRO A 409 -1.23 21.58 -9.92
C PRO A 409 -0.58 22.65 -10.82
N SER A 410 0.71 22.50 -11.16
CA SER A 410 1.42 23.46 -12.02
C SER A 410 0.91 23.47 -13.46
N ASN A 411 0.23 22.41 -13.90
CA ASN A 411 -0.35 22.29 -15.23
C ASN A 411 -1.81 22.79 -15.29
N LEU A 412 -2.33 23.41 -14.22
CA LEU A 412 -3.67 23.98 -14.22
C LEU A 412 -3.78 25.09 -15.29
N PRO A 413 -4.76 25.00 -16.22
CA PRO A 413 -5.02 26.08 -17.19
C PRO A 413 -5.32 27.42 -16.52
N GLU A 414 -5.23 28.50 -17.28
CA GLU A 414 -5.65 29.81 -16.78
C GLU A 414 -7.13 29.82 -16.39
N GLN A 415 -7.47 30.53 -15.32
CA GLN A 415 -8.84 30.56 -14.78
C GLN A 415 -9.91 30.95 -15.80
N THR A 416 -9.54 31.73 -16.82
CA THR A 416 -10.40 32.12 -17.93
C THR A 416 -10.74 30.98 -18.90
N GLU A 417 -9.92 29.94 -18.92
CA GLU A 417 -10.12 28.76 -19.76
C GLU A 417 -10.91 27.67 -19.05
N ILE A 418 -11.09 27.78 -17.72
CA ILE A 418 -11.78 26.77 -16.90
C ILE A 418 -13.26 27.13 -16.80
N ASP A 419 -14.13 26.18 -17.16
CA ASP A 419 -15.57 26.27 -16.92
C ASP A 419 -15.89 25.79 -15.50
N TYR A 420 -15.49 24.57 -15.16
CA TYR A 420 -15.59 24.04 -13.80
C TYR A 420 -14.56 22.92 -13.57
N MET A 421 -14.38 22.55 -12.31
CA MET A 421 -13.52 21.43 -11.90
C MET A 421 -14.30 20.39 -11.14
N GLU A 422 -13.88 19.13 -11.26
CA GLU A 422 -14.40 18.02 -10.51
C GLU A 422 -13.29 17.40 -9.65
N GLU A 423 -13.66 16.96 -8.45
CA GLU A 423 -12.80 16.19 -7.55
C GLU A 423 -13.29 14.75 -7.38
N PRO A 424 -12.39 13.79 -7.15
CA PRO A 424 -12.77 12.41 -6.89
C PRO A 424 -13.44 12.28 -5.52
N MET A 425 -14.57 11.59 -5.49
CA MET A 425 -15.34 11.27 -4.30
C MET A 425 -15.25 9.80 -3.96
N VAL A 426 -15.31 9.47 -2.69
CA VAL A 426 -15.36 8.11 -2.18
C VAL A 426 -16.63 7.88 -1.36
N LYS A 427 -17.15 6.67 -1.45
CA LYS A 427 -18.12 6.13 -0.51
C LYS A 427 -17.33 5.55 0.65
N ALA A 428 -17.52 6.11 1.82
CA ALA A 428 -16.83 5.76 3.04
C ALA A 428 -17.75 5.02 4.01
N GLU A 429 -17.28 3.93 4.58
CA GLU A 429 -17.94 3.14 5.62
C GLU A 429 -17.10 3.18 6.88
N ILE A 430 -17.65 3.75 7.94
CA ILE A 430 -16.94 3.95 9.21
C ILE A 430 -17.68 3.18 10.28
N MET A 431 -17.08 2.11 10.74
CA MET A 431 -17.61 1.34 11.87
C MET A 431 -17.09 1.94 13.17
N VAL A 432 -17.96 2.22 14.11
CA VAL A 432 -17.63 2.92 15.36
C VAL A 432 -18.56 2.50 16.50
N THR A 433 -18.06 2.52 17.72
CA THR A 433 -18.89 2.32 18.92
C THR A 433 -19.76 3.54 19.19
N SER A 434 -20.95 3.31 19.76
CA SER A 434 -22.00 4.33 19.99
C SER A 434 -21.48 5.56 20.76
N GLU A 435 -20.47 5.38 21.64
CA GLU A 435 -19.87 6.46 22.43
C GLU A 435 -19.16 7.53 21.56
N TYR A 436 -18.58 7.12 20.41
CA TYR A 436 -17.76 8.02 19.57
C TYR A 436 -18.47 8.48 18.30
N ILE A 437 -19.72 8.08 18.04
CA ILE A 437 -20.50 8.46 16.85
C ILE A 437 -20.43 9.98 16.61
N GLY A 438 -20.74 10.78 17.64
CA GLY A 438 -20.73 12.25 17.52
C GLY A 438 -19.35 12.80 17.11
N ALA A 439 -18.27 12.32 17.74
CA ALA A 439 -16.93 12.76 17.45
C ALA A 439 -16.48 12.42 16.02
N ILE A 440 -16.92 11.28 15.49
CA ILE A 440 -16.63 10.86 14.12
C ILE A 440 -17.49 11.60 13.10
N MET A 441 -18.75 11.88 13.42
CA MET A 441 -19.62 12.72 12.57
C MET A 441 -19.04 14.14 12.44
N ASP A 442 -18.55 14.72 13.55
CA ASP A 442 -17.87 16.01 13.53
C ASP A 442 -16.61 15.98 12.63
N LEU A 443 -15.79 14.92 12.74
CA LEU A 443 -14.63 14.73 11.87
C LEU A 443 -15.02 14.69 10.39
N CYS A 444 -16.02 13.90 10.03
CA CYS A 444 -16.49 13.80 8.66
C CYS A 444 -17.01 15.14 8.13
N GLN A 445 -17.71 15.91 8.97
CA GLN A 445 -18.21 17.23 8.61
C GLN A 445 -17.05 18.23 8.40
N GLU A 446 -16.02 18.23 9.25
CA GLU A 446 -14.79 19.01 9.08
C GLU A 446 -14.10 18.70 7.75
N ARG A 447 -14.20 17.45 7.27
CA ARG A 447 -13.65 16.95 6.00
C ARG A 447 -14.63 17.04 4.83
N ARG A 448 -15.65 17.88 4.91
CA ARG A 448 -16.68 18.09 3.86
C ARG A 448 -17.49 16.83 3.53
N GLY A 449 -17.58 15.88 4.46
CA GLY A 449 -18.33 14.65 4.28
C GLY A 449 -19.83 14.90 4.15
N ILE A 450 -20.45 14.21 3.20
CA ILE A 450 -21.90 14.22 2.96
C ILE A 450 -22.47 12.97 3.60
N TYR A 451 -23.20 13.15 4.70
CA TYR A 451 -23.85 12.06 5.41
C TYR A 451 -24.88 11.34 4.54
N GLN A 452 -24.78 10.01 4.43
CA GLN A 452 -25.70 9.18 3.66
C GLN A 452 -26.63 8.36 4.53
N GLY A 453 -26.17 7.93 5.70
CA GLY A 453 -26.95 7.11 6.61
C GLY A 453 -26.12 6.55 7.75
N MET A 454 -26.81 5.89 8.67
CA MET A 454 -26.20 5.16 9.78
C MET A 454 -27.03 3.91 10.04
N GLU A 455 -26.35 2.80 10.24
CA GLU A 455 -26.94 1.51 10.58
C GLU A 455 -26.33 0.99 11.88
N TYR A 456 -27.15 0.50 12.79
CA TYR A 456 -26.69 -0.18 14.00
C TYR A 456 -26.51 -1.67 13.68
N ILE A 457 -25.30 -2.17 13.86
CA ILE A 457 -25.02 -3.61 13.78
C ILE A 457 -25.42 -4.28 15.09
N GLU A 458 -25.11 -3.59 16.21
CA GLU A 458 -25.45 -3.99 17.57
C GLU A 458 -25.90 -2.76 18.37
N GLU A 459 -26.40 -2.96 19.61
CA GLU A 459 -26.77 -1.85 20.50
C GLU A 459 -25.61 -0.87 20.76
N THR A 460 -24.36 -1.36 20.70
CA THR A 460 -23.13 -0.61 21.02
C THR A 460 -22.31 -0.19 19.82
N ARG A 461 -22.62 -0.65 18.60
CA ARG A 461 -21.83 -0.41 17.38
C ARG A 461 -22.68 0.02 16.19
N ALA A 462 -22.20 0.99 15.44
CA ALA A 462 -22.86 1.51 14.26
C ALA A 462 -21.88 1.64 13.07
N VAL A 463 -22.42 1.55 11.86
CA VAL A 463 -21.74 1.92 10.63
C VAL A 463 -22.28 3.25 10.15
N LEU A 464 -21.39 4.18 9.94
CA LEU A 464 -21.69 5.49 9.35
C LEU A 464 -21.33 5.46 7.87
N HIS A 465 -22.26 5.86 7.02
CA HIS A 465 -22.05 5.98 5.58
C HIS A 465 -21.89 7.44 5.18
N TYR A 466 -20.78 7.76 4.51
CA TYR A 466 -20.47 9.10 4.05
C TYR A 466 -19.96 9.10 2.61
N HIS A 467 -20.24 10.16 1.87
CA HIS A 467 -19.48 10.52 0.69
C HIS A 467 -18.44 11.56 1.09
N LEU A 468 -17.17 11.28 0.85
CA LEU A 468 -16.05 12.14 1.22
C LEU A 468 -15.21 12.49 -0.01
N PRO A 469 -14.69 13.71 -0.13
CA PRO A 469 -13.69 14.01 -1.14
C PRO A 469 -12.40 13.24 -0.83
N LEU A 470 -11.87 12.53 -1.83
CA LEU A 470 -10.65 11.72 -1.65
C LEU A 470 -9.48 12.56 -1.10
N ASN A 471 -9.32 13.78 -1.57
CA ASN A 471 -8.25 14.67 -1.11
C ASN A 471 -8.33 15.05 0.38
N GLU A 472 -9.50 14.94 1.02
CA GLU A 472 -9.67 15.26 2.44
C GLU A 472 -9.37 14.05 3.35
N ILE A 473 -9.28 12.84 2.78
CA ILE A 473 -8.98 11.61 3.54
C ILE A 473 -7.54 11.13 3.36
N ILE A 474 -6.84 11.58 2.31
CA ILE A 474 -5.48 11.13 2.00
C ILE A 474 -4.49 11.47 3.12
N TYR A 475 -4.64 12.61 3.79
CA TYR A 475 -3.63 13.04 4.75
C TYR A 475 -3.84 12.37 6.13
N ASP A 476 -4.31 13.05 7.08
CA ASP A 476 -4.36 12.68 8.50
C ASP A 476 -5.72 12.15 8.97
N PHE A 477 -6.64 11.84 8.03
CA PHE A 477 -7.99 11.40 8.38
C PHE A 477 -8.00 10.11 9.21
N PHE A 478 -7.21 9.13 8.82
CA PHE A 478 -7.13 7.84 9.53
C PHE A 478 -6.59 8.00 10.96
N ASP A 479 -5.55 8.83 11.13
CA ASP A 479 -4.98 9.11 12.45
C ASP A 479 -5.95 9.91 13.31
N ALA A 480 -6.65 10.88 12.72
CA ALA A 480 -7.70 11.64 13.39
C ALA A 480 -8.86 10.74 13.80
N LEU A 481 -9.27 9.80 12.94
CA LEU A 481 -10.32 8.82 13.20
C LEU A 481 -9.94 7.95 14.41
N LYS A 482 -8.75 7.35 14.40
CA LYS A 482 -8.25 6.53 15.51
C LYS A 482 -8.12 7.33 16.80
N SER A 483 -7.57 8.53 16.72
CA SER A 483 -7.40 9.41 17.89
C SER A 483 -8.74 9.78 18.52
N ARG A 484 -9.74 10.19 17.72
CA ARG A 484 -11.06 10.60 18.21
C ARG A 484 -11.91 9.44 18.74
N SER A 485 -11.62 8.21 18.28
CA SER A 485 -12.33 7.00 18.72
C SER A 485 -11.52 6.15 19.70
N ARG A 486 -10.35 6.61 20.15
CA ARG A 486 -9.42 5.83 20.98
C ARG A 486 -9.04 4.47 20.36
N GLY A 487 -8.99 4.39 19.04
CA GLY A 487 -8.68 3.19 18.30
C GLY A 487 -9.87 2.27 17.98
N TYR A 488 -11.09 2.63 18.42
CA TYR A 488 -12.29 1.79 18.22
C TYR A 488 -12.99 2.01 16.87
N ALA A 489 -12.62 3.02 16.08
CA ALA A 489 -13.19 3.21 14.76
C ALA A 489 -12.32 2.56 13.69
N SER A 490 -12.97 1.82 12.80
CA SER A 490 -12.38 1.31 11.56
C SER A 490 -13.00 2.01 10.35
N PHE A 491 -12.26 2.03 9.26
CA PHE A 491 -12.59 2.81 8.07
C PHE A 491 -12.25 2.03 6.82
N ASP A 492 -13.19 1.96 5.91
CA ASP A 492 -13.01 1.47 4.55
C ASP A 492 -13.66 2.42 3.55
N TYR A 493 -13.20 2.42 2.29
CA TYR A 493 -13.76 3.28 1.26
C TYR A 493 -13.59 2.70 -0.14
N GLU A 494 -14.52 3.07 -1.01
CA GLU A 494 -14.48 2.76 -2.43
C GLU A 494 -14.69 4.01 -3.28
N MET A 495 -14.16 4.01 -4.52
CA MET A 495 -14.33 5.13 -5.42
C MET A 495 -15.79 5.27 -5.86
N LEU A 496 -16.39 6.43 -5.61
CA LEU A 496 -17.74 6.76 -6.04
C LEU A 496 -17.77 7.36 -7.45
N GLY A 497 -16.74 8.15 -7.80
CA GLY A 497 -16.66 8.90 -9.06
C GLY A 497 -16.16 10.31 -8.85
N TYR A 498 -16.58 11.23 -9.73
CA TYR A 498 -16.16 12.62 -9.69
C TYR A 498 -17.37 13.55 -9.49
N GLU A 499 -17.22 14.56 -8.64
CA GLU A 499 -18.25 15.56 -8.40
C GLU A 499 -17.68 16.97 -8.59
N LYS A 500 -18.53 17.87 -9.10
CA LYS A 500 -18.19 19.28 -9.29
C LYS A 500 -17.91 19.94 -7.94
N SER A 501 -16.79 20.68 -7.87
CA SER A 501 -16.38 21.38 -6.65
C SER A 501 -15.72 22.72 -6.95
N GLU A 502 -15.82 23.64 -5.98
CA GLU A 502 -15.18 24.96 -6.05
C GLU A 502 -13.71 24.86 -5.62
N LEU A 503 -12.87 24.47 -6.55
CA LEU A 503 -11.44 24.25 -6.33
C LEU A 503 -10.61 25.43 -6.78
N VAL A 504 -9.53 25.70 -6.07
CA VAL A 504 -8.56 26.75 -6.39
C VAL A 504 -7.13 26.23 -6.25
N LYS A 505 -6.23 26.74 -7.12
CA LYS A 505 -4.80 26.51 -6.95
C LYS A 505 -4.27 27.46 -5.88
N LEU A 506 -3.60 26.91 -4.89
CA LEU A 506 -2.90 27.64 -3.85
C LEU A 506 -1.40 27.59 -4.12
N ASP A 507 -0.81 28.75 -4.42
CA ASP A 507 0.61 28.92 -4.70
C ASP A 507 1.34 29.42 -3.46
N ILE A 508 2.52 28.86 -3.22
CA ILE A 508 3.41 29.30 -2.15
C ILE A 508 4.58 30.09 -2.75
N LEU A 509 4.72 31.33 -2.30
CA LEU A 509 5.81 32.19 -2.71
C LEU A 509 6.81 32.36 -1.55
N ILE A 510 8.07 32.05 -1.80
CA ILE A 510 9.17 32.27 -0.86
C ILE A 510 10.07 33.34 -1.44
N ASN A 511 10.30 34.39 -0.67
CA ASN A 511 11.02 35.59 -1.12
C ASN A 511 10.43 36.24 -2.40
N LYS A 512 9.09 36.08 -2.62
CA LYS A 512 8.29 36.52 -3.77
C LYS A 512 8.45 35.67 -5.04
N GLU A 513 9.17 34.58 -4.98
CA GLU A 513 9.29 33.62 -6.07
C GLU A 513 8.35 32.43 -5.79
N GLU A 514 7.59 32.02 -6.78
CA GLU A 514 6.71 30.87 -6.70
C GLU A 514 7.54 29.59 -6.60
N VAL A 515 7.17 28.71 -5.68
CA VAL A 515 7.75 27.38 -5.51
C VAL A 515 6.72 26.37 -5.99
N ASP A 516 6.83 25.98 -7.25
CA ASP A 516 5.90 25.08 -7.93
C ASP A 516 5.71 23.73 -7.21
N ALA A 517 6.76 23.21 -6.58
CA ALA A 517 6.73 22.00 -5.79
C ALA A 517 5.88 22.09 -4.50
N LEU A 518 5.52 23.29 -4.07
CA LEU A 518 4.66 23.56 -2.91
C LEU A 518 3.25 24.06 -3.31
N SER A 519 2.93 24.09 -4.61
CA SER A 519 1.61 24.41 -5.11
C SER A 519 0.67 23.22 -5.01
N PHE A 520 -0.59 23.43 -4.63
CA PHE A 520 -1.59 22.38 -4.52
C PHE A 520 -3.01 22.91 -4.75
N ILE A 521 -3.93 21.99 -5.07
CA ILE A 521 -5.34 22.32 -5.29
C ILE A 521 -6.12 22.07 -4.01
N VAL A 522 -6.94 23.03 -3.63
CA VAL A 522 -7.77 22.98 -2.43
C VAL A 522 -9.18 23.48 -2.70
N PHE A 523 -10.11 23.07 -1.85
CA PHE A 523 -11.43 23.66 -1.81
C PHE A 523 -11.35 25.16 -1.41
N SER A 524 -12.06 26.01 -2.13
CA SER A 524 -11.96 27.47 -1.98
C SER A 524 -12.25 27.94 -0.54
N GLY A 525 -13.21 27.28 0.14
CA GLY A 525 -13.56 27.59 1.53
C GLY A 525 -12.43 27.35 2.53
N ASN A 526 -11.55 26.37 2.28
CA ASN A 526 -10.46 25.98 3.18
C ASN A 526 -9.11 26.63 2.79
N ALA A 527 -9.06 27.35 1.66
CA ALA A 527 -7.80 27.86 1.09
C ALA A 527 -7.05 28.81 2.03
N TYR A 528 -7.77 29.68 2.74
CA TYR A 528 -7.16 30.64 3.67
C TYR A 528 -6.51 29.91 4.86
N GLU A 529 -7.23 29.01 5.49
CA GLU A 529 -6.73 28.29 6.67
C GLU A 529 -5.54 27.40 6.33
N ARG A 530 -5.61 26.63 5.24
CA ARG A 530 -4.50 25.82 4.75
C ARG A 530 -3.29 26.66 4.37
N GLY A 531 -3.49 27.76 3.62
CA GLY A 531 -2.41 28.66 3.24
C GLY A 531 -1.72 29.31 4.46
N ARG A 532 -2.48 29.65 5.48
CA ARG A 532 -1.95 30.20 6.73
C ARG A 532 -1.11 29.17 7.49
N LYS A 533 -1.66 27.96 7.75
CA LYS A 533 -0.95 26.88 8.43
C LYS A 533 0.36 26.52 7.71
N MET A 534 0.32 26.50 6.40
CA MET A 534 1.48 26.25 5.55
C MET A 534 2.57 27.30 5.71
N CYS A 535 2.19 28.58 5.66
CA CYS A 535 3.14 29.68 5.88
C CYS A 535 3.75 29.64 7.29
N GLU A 536 2.97 29.27 8.31
CA GLU A 536 3.43 29.13 9.69
C GLU A 536 4.47 28.00 9.82
N LYS A 537 4.18 26.79 9.28
CA LYS A 537 5.13 25.66 9.29
C LYS A 537 6.41 25.95 8.50
N LEU A 538 6.29 26.50 7.30
CA LEU A 538 7.46 26.89 6.49
C LEU A 538 8.35 27.92 7.22
N LYS A 539 7.75 28.83 7.98
CA LYS A 539 8.51 29.81 8.79
C LYS A 539 9.32 29.13 9.90
N GLU A 540 8.85 28.03 10.45
CA GLU A 540 9.56 27.26 11.48
C GLU A 540 10.73 26.47 10.89
N GLU A 541 10.54 25.88 9.71
CA GLU A 541 11.51 25.02 9.04
C GLU A 541 12.60 25.80 8.27
N ILE A 542 12.25 26.95 7.68
CA ILE A 542 13.24 27.72 6.91
C ILE A 542 14.21 28.45 7.87
N PRO A 543 15.52 28.18 7.76
CA PRO A 543 16.50 28.79 8.63
C PRO A 543 16.57 30.31 8.44
N ARG A 544 16.91 31.04 9.50
CA ARG A 544 17.09 32.49 9.42
C ARG A 544 18.31 32.84 8.60
N HIS A 545 18.11 33.70 7.61
CA HIS A 545 19.16 34.28 6.78
C HIS A 545 19.56 35.69 7.25
N LEU A 546 20.55 36.29 6.58
CA LEU A 546 20.96 37.66 6.86
C LEU A 546 19.94 38.72 6.41
N PHE A 547 18.89 38.31 5.71
CA PHE A 547 17.78 39.14 5.24
C PHE A 547 16.43 38.53 5.64
N GLU A 548 15.36 39.28 5.55
CA GLU A 548 14.01 38.80 5.83
C GLU A 548 13.47 38.03 4.64
N ILE A 549 12.88 36.85 4.91
CA ILE A 549 12.27 36.00 3.90
C ILE A 549 10.76 36.06 4.11
N PRO A 550 10.00 36.74 3.24
CA PRO A 550 8.55 36.64 3.24
C PRO A 550 8.12 35.31 2.65
N ILE A 551 7.21 34.62 3.33
CA ILE A 551 6.51 33.43 2.89
C ILE A 551 5.07 33.83 2.68
N GLN A 552 4.51 33.56 1.52
CA GLN A 552 3.19 34.03 1.13
C GLN A 552 2.40 32.89 0.48
N ALA A 553 1.14 32.77 0.83
CA ALA A 553 0.20 31.90 0.12
C ALA A 553 -0.70 32.78 -0.75
N ALA A 554 -0.88 32.40 -2.01
CA ALA A 554 -1.63 33.18 -3.00
C ALA A 554 -2.59 32.29 -3.81
N ILE A 555 -3.71 32.89 -4.23
CA ILE A 555 -4.62 32.33 -5.23
C ILE A 555 -4.53 33.23 -6.44
N GLY A 556 -3.90 32.76 -7.52
CA GLY A 556 -3.53 33.60 -8.64
C GLY A 556 -2.69 34.83 -8.20
N SER A 557 -3.13 36.01 -8.48
CA SER A 557 -2.43 37.25 -8.08
C SER A 557 -2.72 37.73 -6.65
N LYS A 558 -3.69 37.11 -5.95
CA LYS A 558 -4.15 37.57 -4.64
C LYS A 558 -3.44 36.82 -3.53
N ILE A 559 -2.65 37.54 -2.72
CA ILE A 559 -2.05 37.01 -1.50
C ILE A 559 -3.13 36.87 -0.42
N ILE A 560 -3.33 35.66 0.11
CA ILE A 560 -4.33 35.38 1.13
C ILE A 560 -3.72 35.19 2.52
N ALA A 561 -2.47 34.73 2.63
CA ALA A 561 -1.77 34.60 3.90
C ALA A 561 -0.30 34.98 3.75
N ARG A 562 0.30 35.44 4.84
CA ARG A 562 1.72 35.85 4.85
C ARG A 562 2.35 35.66 6.21
N GLU A 563 3.54 35.06 6.19
CA GLU A 563 4.46 34.97 7.31
C GLU A 563 5.85 35.51 6.90
N THR A 564 6.71 35.74 7.88
CA THR A 564 8.05 36.26 7.61
C THR A 564 9.09 35.62 8.53
N VAL A 565 10.12 35.00 7.95
CA VAL A 565 11.31 34.57 8.67
C VAL A 565 12.19 35.79 8.93
N LYS A 566 12.36 36.14 10.21
CA LYS A 566 13.12 37.34 10.60
C LYS A 566 14.60 37.16 10.29
N ALA A 567 15.25 38.22 9.79
CA ALA A 567 16.68 38.23 9.54
C ALA A 567 17.51 37.99 10.82
N MET A 568 18.62 37.26 10.69
CA MET A 568 19.62 37.22 11.77
C MET A 568 20.14 38.62 12.05
N ARG A 569 20.12 39.03 13.32
CA ARG A 569 20.74 40.28 13.76
C ARG A 569 22.19 40.01 14.13
N LYS A 570 23.11 40.56 13.34
CA LYS A 570 24.49 40.68 13.73
C LYS A 570 24.60 41.93 14.61
N ASP A 571 25.03 41.80 15.85
CA ASP A 571 25.23 42.96 16.71
C ASP A 571 26.44 43.77 16.22
N VAL A 572 26.16 44.71 15.33
CA VAL A 572 27.20 45.61 14.77
C VAL A 572 27.59 46.73 15.75
N LEU A 573 26.84 46.82 16.86
CA LEU A 573 27.06 47.86 17.87
C LEU A 573 27.92 47.34 19.05
N ALA A 574 28.14 46.03 19.17
CA ALA A 574 28.92 45.41 20.25
C ALA A 574 30.36 45.98 20.40
N LYS A 575 30.92 46.46 19.29
CA LYS A 575 32.29 47.09 19.28
C LYS A 575 32.27 48.64 19.40
N CYS A 576 31.10 49.25 19.62
CA CYS A 576 30.99 50.69 19.77
C CYS A 576 31.02 51.05 21.24
N TYR A 577 32.23 51.29 21.77
CA TYR A 577 32.45 51.89 23.10
C TYR A 577 32.20 53.40 22.99
N GLY A 578 31.28 53.93 23.82
CA GLY A 578 31.00 55.38 23.94
C GLY A 578 29.73 55.87 23.23
N GLY A 579 29.28 57.04 23.58
CA GLY A 579 27.97 57.64 23.23
C GLY A 579 27.85 58.20 21.79
N ASP A 580 28.68 57.80 20.82
CA ASP A 580 28.58 58.34 19.45
C ASP A 580 27.36 57.78 18.73
N ILE A 581 26.26 58.52 18.83
CA ILE A 581 24.97 58.22 18.25
C ILE A 581 25.05 58.27 16.71
N SER A 582 25.88 59.14 16.14
CA SER A 582 26.02 59.28 14.68
C SER A 582 26.68 58.08 14.07
N ARG A 583 27.69 57.52 14.69
CA ARG A 583 28.38 56.31 14.25
C ARG A 583 27.50 55.07 14.37
N LYS A 584 26.72 54.98 15.45
CA LYS A 584 25.73 53.90 15.65
C LYS A 584 24.66 53.91 14.55
N ARG A 585 24.17 55.10 14.21
CA ARG A 585 23.15 55.27 13.14
C ARG A 585 23.70 54.90 11.76
N LYS A 586 24.90 55.34 11.40
CA LYS A 586 25.60 54.98 10.15
C LYS A 586 25.84 53.48 10.03
N LEU A 587 26.20 52.79 11.09
CA LEU A 587 26.41 51.34 11.08
C LEU A 587 25.11 50.60 10.90
N LEU A 588 24.02 51.05 11.52
CA LEU A 588 22.68 50.46 11.31
C LEU A 588 22.16 50.71 9.89
N GLU A 589 22.39 51.90 9.32
CA GLU A 589 22.03 52.16 7.92
C GLU A 589 22.80 51.32 6.93
N LYS A 590 24.13 51.16 7.10
CA LYS A 590 24.96 50.27 6.29
C LYS A 590 24.49 48.80 6.40
N GLN A 591 24.11 48.37 7.61
CA GLN A 591 23.58 47.03 7.81
C GLN A 591 22.23 46.84 7.06
N LYS A 592 21.37 47.84 7.09
CA LYS A 592 20.09 47.85 6.38
C LYS A 592 20.27 47.81 4.87
N GLU A 593 21.21 48.59 4.33
CA GLU A 593 21.58 48.55 2.90
C GLU A 593 22.20 47.23 2.49
N GLY A 594 23.11 46.68 3.30
CA GLY A 594 23.72 45.38 3.06
C GLY A 594 22.70 44.26 3.01
N LYS A 595 21.72 44.28 3.92
CA LYS A 595 20.59 43.33 3.94
C LYS A 595 19.71 43.46 2.69
N LYS A 596 19.46 44.72 2.23
CA LYS A 596 18.69 44.96 1.01
C LYS A 596 19.38 44.44 -0.24
N ARG A 597 20.72 44.57 -0.33
CA ARG A 597 21.50 44.03 -1.45
C ARG A 597 21.55 42.48 -1.40
N MET A 598 21.74 41.89 -0.24
CA MET A 598 21.74 40.42 -0.08
C MET A 598 20.41 39.81 -0.45
N ARG A 599 19.28 40.49 -0.16
CA ARG A 599 17.94 40.05 -0.56
C ARG A 599 17.76 40.02 -2.10
N GLN A 600 18.46 40.88 -2.84
CA GLN A 600 18.39 40.94 -4.31
C GLN A 600 19.23 39.86 -5.01
N ILE A 601 20.17 39.23 -4.31
CA ILE A 601 21.16 38.30 -4.86
C ILE A 601 21.04 36.90 -4.26
N GLY A 602 20.37 36.77 -3.10
CA GLY A 602 20.37 35.52 -2.32
C GLY A 602 19.24 34.60 -2.74
N ASN A 603 19.59 33.42 -3.25
CA ASN A 603 18.67 32.27 -3.30
C ASN A 603 18.39 31.78 -1.89
N VAL A 604 17.13 31.44 -1.63
CA VAL A 604 16.70 30.83 -0.38
C VAL A 604 16.73 29.33 -0.56
N GLU A 605 17.65 28.64 0.12
CA GLU A 605 17.62 27.18 0.21
C GLU A 605 16.46 26.75 1.10
N ILE A 606 15.56 25.93 0.55
CA ILE A 606 14.46 25.33 1.28
C ILE A 606 14.93 23.95 1.75
N PRO A 607 15.01 23.70 3.06
CA PRO A 607 15.41 22.39 3.58
C PRO A 607 14.44 21.30 3.11
N GLN A 608 14.94 20.11 2.83
CA GLN A 608 14.14 18.94 2.44
C GLN A 608 13.01 18.69 3.46
N LYS A 609 13.29 18.83 4.75
CA LYS A 609 12.30 18.71 5.82
C LYS A 609 11.10 19.66 5.67
N ALA A 610 11.30 20.83 5.07
CA ALA A 610 10.21 21.79 4.87
C ALA A 610 9.15 21.25 3.89
N PHE A 611 9.55 20.49 2.86
CA PHE A 611 8.61 19.83 1.93
C PHE A 611 7.83 18.72 2.62
N MET A 612 8.49 17.94 3.49
CA MET A 612 7.86 16.83 4.23
C MET A 612 6.92 17.33 5.34
N ASN A 613 7.37 18.31 6.14
CA ASN A 613 6.61 18.78 7.30
C ASN A 613 5.38 19.62 6.91
N VAL A 614 5.38 20.20 5.71
CA VAL A 614 4.21 20.90 5.16
C VAL A 614 3.06 19.93 4.88
N LEU A 615 3.33 18.63 4.68
CA LEU A 615 2.31 17.61 4.43
C LEU A 615 1.50 17.26 5.70
N LYS A 616 2.11 17.44 6.88
CA LYS A 616 1.50 17.13 8.19
C LYS A 616 0.94 18.39 8.85
N LEU A 617 -0.07 19.01 8.22
CA LEU A 617 -0.60 20.30 8.66
C LEU A 617 -1.31 20.28 10.03
N ASP A 618 -1.81 19.12 10.48
CA ASP A 618 -2.61 19.00 11.69
C ASP A 618 -1.89 18.33 12.86
N GLU A 619 -0.63 17.86 12.72
CA GLU A 619 0.20 17.44 13.83
C GLU A 619 0.69 18.68 14.63
N LYS A 620 0.32 18.72 15.93
CA LYS A 620 0.83 19.69 16.91
C LYS A 620 2.13 19.22 17.52
#